data_43b6b52bcc2a2c89e37ae4e8a31089d5
#
_entry.id   43b6b52bcc2a2c89e37ae4e8a31089d5
#
_cell.length_a   1.000
_cell.length_b   1.000
_cell.length_c   1.000
_cell.angle_alpha   90.00
_cell.angle_beta   90.00
_cell.angle_gamma   90.00
#
_symmetry.space_group_name_H-M   'P 1'
#
loop_
_entity.id
_entity.type
_entity.pdbx_description
1 polymer ?
#
loop_
_entity_poly.entity_id
_entity_poly.type
_entity_poly.pdbx_seq_one_letter_code
_entity_poly.pdbx_strand_id
1 'polypeptide(L)'
;MCGDMDDEGSEIEERLYARFQAHAQTLLAQPAPQEPKDLNQYLDKLFSDALSRILRDGEQGDPAQRYERLGMQPLVFARLAGFLAGHLTLSEDPLRKVIEAMMMGYGEAEALDHAQRQGHDHHHHGDVPAHDHHH
;
A
#
# COMPACT_ATOMS: atom_id res chain seq x y z
N MET A 1 20.20 -20.43 20.08
CA MET A 1 20.40 -19.16 19.64
C MET A 1 19.17 -18.43 19.32
N CYS A 2 18.63 -17.84 20.31
CA CYS A 2 17.41 -17.07 20.13
C CYS A 2 17.63 -15.83 19.28
N GLY A 3 18.85 -15.33 19.26
CA GLY A 3 19.15 -14.13 18.47
C GLY A 3 19.00 -14.31 16.97
N ASP A 4 19.29 -15.51 16.47
CA ASP A 4 19.18 -15.74 15.04
C ASP A 4 17.74 -15.75 14.55
N MET A 5 16.82 -16.24 15.37
CA MET A 5 15.41 -16.22 14.99
C MET A 5 14.83 -14.82 15.02
N ASP A 6 15.25 -14.01 15.98
CA ASP A 6 14.81 -12.64 16.06
C ASP A 6 15.33 -11.83 14.87
N ASP A 7 16.57 -12.11 14.43
CA ASP A 7 17.14 -11.41 13.29
C ASP A 7 16.41 -11.79 12.00
N GLU A 8 16.02 -13.03 11.81
CA GLU A 8 15.27 -13.45 10.64
C GLU A 8 13.89 -12.79 10.60
N GLY A 9 13.19 -12.76 11.72
CA GLY A 9 11.90 -12.10 11.81
C GLY A 9 12.02 -10.61 11.51
N SER A 10 13.05 -9.97 12.04
CA SER A 10 13.30 -8.56 11.80
C SER A 10 13.60 -8.28 10.34
N GLU A 11 14.37 -9.15 9.67
CA GLU A 11 14.66 -8.99 8.25
C GLU A 11 13.42 -9.12 7.39
N ILE A 12 12.54 -10.07 7.73
CA ILE A 12 11.28 -10.23 7.01
C ILE A 12 10.41 -9.00 7.18
N GLU A 13 10.30 -8.49 8.41
CA GLU A 13 9.51 -7.30 8.69
C GLU A 13 10.06 -6.08 7.97
N GLU A 14 11.37 -5.92 7.93
CA GLU A 14 11.99 -4.82 7.21
C GLU A 14 11.72 -4.90 5.71
N ARG A 15 11.75 -6.10 5.13
CA ARG A 15 11.44 -6.27 3.70
C ARG A 15 9.99 -5.96 3.40
N LEU A 16 9.08 -6.40 4.26
CA LEU A 16 7.66 -6.11 4.07
C LEU A 16 7.38 -4.61 4.20
N TYR A 17 8.04 -3.96 5.14
CA TYR A 17 7.91 -2.52 5.28
C TYR A 17 8.50 -1.79 4.06
N ALA A 18 9.65 -2.22 3.58
CA ALA A 18 10.26 -1.63 2.37
C ALA A 18 9.36 -1.81 1.14
N ARG A 19 8.68 -2.96 1.04
CA ARG A 19 7.70 -3.18 -0.02
C ARG A 19 6.55 -2.18 0.09
N PHE A 20 6.03 -1.98 1.29
CA PHE A 20 5.00 -0.98 1.50
C PHE A 20 5.47 0.42 1.09
N GLN A 21 6.69 0.80 1.49
CA GLN A 21 7.24 2.11 1.10
C GLN A 21 7.31 2.28 -0.41
N ALA A 22 7.78 1.25 -1.12
CA ALA A 22 7.88 1.29 -2.57
C ALA A 22 6.51 1.43 -3.22
N HIS A 23 5.52 0.68 -2.75
CA HIS A 23 4.15 0.78 -3.26
C HIS A 23 3.55 2.15 -2.99
N ALA A 24 3.71 2.66 -1.78
CA ALA A 24 3.18 3.96 -1.41
C ALA A 24 3.82 5.08 -2.23
N GLN A 25 5.12 5.01 -2.45
CA GLN A 25 5.82 5.99 -3.28
C GLN A 25 5.31 5.94 -4.72
N THR A 26 5.01 4.76 -5.24
CA THR A 26 4.42 4.62 -6.57
C THR A 26 3.08 5.33 -6.65
N LEU A 27 2.22 5.11 -5.66
CA LEU A 27 0.91 5.75 -5.63
C LEU A 27 1.01 7.28 -5.45
N LEU A 28 2.00 7.74 -4.70
CA LEU A 28 2.19 9.17 -4.44
C LEU A 28 2.98 9.88 -5.53
N ALA A 29 3.49 9.15 -6.52
CA ALA A 29 4.27 9.74 -7.61
C ALA A 29 3.42 10.69 -8.46
N GLN A 30 2.11 10.48 -8.49
CA GLN A 30 1.21 11.39 -9.16
C GLN A 30 0.68 12.37 -8.12
N PRO A 31 1.09 13.64 -8.18
CA PRO A 31 0.67 14.60 -7.16
C PRO A 31 -0.82 14.90 -7.26
N ALA A 32 -1.48 14.88 -6.11
CA ALA A 32 -2.86 15.33 -6.03
C ALA A 32 -2.91 16.85 -6.06
N PRO A 33 -3.96 17.46 -6.63
CA PRO A 33 -4.10 18.91 -6.62
C PRO A 33 -4.17 19.44 -5.20
N GLN A 34 -3.44 20.53 -4.93
CA GLN A 34 -3.48 21.12 -3.59
C GLN A 34 -4.83 21.75 -3.27
N GLU A 35 -5.49 22.29 -4.30
CA GLU A 35 -6.83 22.83 -4.15
C GLU A 35 -7.79 22.04 -5.02
N PRO A 36 -8.50 21.08 -4.42
CA PRO A 36 -9.42 20.25 -5.21
C PRO A 36 -10.56 21.08 -5.78
N LYS A 37 -10.86 20.87 -7.06
CA LYS A 37 -11.94 21.59 -7.74
C LYS A 37 -13.23 20.77 -7.81
N ASP A 38 -13.14 19.46 -7.67
CA ASP A 38 -14.31 18.59 -7.71
C ASP A 38 -14.16 17.48 -6.66
N LEU A 39 -15.18 16.65 -6.57
CA LEU A 39 -15.21 15.59 -5.55
C LEU A 39 -14.10 14.57 -5.77
N ASN A 40 -13.84 14.18 -7.01
CA ASN A 40 -12.79 13.18 -7.29
C ASN A 40 -11.42 13.70 -6.88
N GLN A 41 -11.12 14.95 -7.18
CA GLN A 41 -9.86 15.56 -6.76
C GLN A 41 -9.75 15.67 -5.24
N TYR A 42 -10.87 15.95 -4.58
CA TYR A 42 -10.90 15.97 -3.12
C TYR A 42 -10.57 14.61 -2.54
N LEU A 43 -11.17 13.55 -3.09
CA LEU A 43 -10.92 12.19 -2.62
C LEU A 43 -9.46 11.77 -2.86
N ASP A 44 -8.91 12.11 -4.01
CA ASP A 44 -7.52 11.85 -4.33
C ASP A 44 -6.57 12.55 -3.34
N LYS A 45 -6.89 13.79 -3.02
CA LYS A 45 -6.08 14.54 -2.07
C LYS A 45 -6.17 13.94 -0.67
N LEU A 46 -7.36 13.57 -0.24
CA LEU A 46 -7.55 12.94 1.08
C LEU A 46 -6.76 11.65 1.18
N PHE A 47 -6.82 10.81 0.15
CA PHE A 47 -6.07 9.56 0.10
C PHE A 47 -4.56 9.83 0.15
N SER A 48 -4.07 10.76 -0.67
CA SER A 48 -2.65 11.11 -0.72
C SER A 48 -2.16 11.68 0.61
N ASP A 49 -2.95 12.54 1.24
CA ASP A 49 -2.59 13.12 2.53
C ASP A 49 -2.47 12.05 3.61
N ALA A 50 -3.43 11.13 3.64
CA ALA A 50 -3.41 10.04 4.61
C ALA A 50 -2.21 9.11 4.39
N LEU A 51 -1.96 8.72 3.15
CA LEU A 51 -0.83 7.84 2.82
C LEU A 51 0.51 8.52 3.11
N SER A 52 0.63 9.81 2.79
CA SER A 52 1.83 10.59 3.10
C SER A 52 2.09 10.65 4.59
N ARG A 53 1.04 10.82 5.38
CA ARG A 53 1.18 10.82 6.83
C ARG A 53 1.66 9.48 7.34
N ILE A 54 1.12 8.38 6.83
CA ILE A 54 1.55 7.04 7.23
C ILE A 54 3.03 6.84 6.94
N LEU A 55 3.50 7.27 5.77
CA LEU A 55 4.92 7.19 5.42
C LEU A 55 5.79 8.00 6.36
N ARG A 56 5.40 9.22 6.66
CA ARG A 56 6.16 10.08 7.57
C ARG A 56 6.23 9.49 8.97
N ASP A 57 5.11 8.99 9.46
CA ASP A 57 5.06 8.38 10.80
C ASP A 57 6.03 7.20 10.86
N GLY A 58 6.14 6.42 9.80
CA GLY A 58 7.07 5.31 9.74
C GLY A 58 8.53 5.77 9.70
N GLU A 59 8.82 6.82 8.95
CA GLU A 59 10.19 7.34 8.84
C GLU A 59 10.66 8.01 10.13
N GLN A 60 9.76 8.67 10.84
CA GLN A 60 10.10 9.38 12.07
C GLN A 60 10.05 8.51 13.30
N GLY A 61 9.40 7.37 13.23
CA GLY A 61 9.26 6.48 14.37
C GLY A 61 10.46 5.56 14.54
N ASP A 62 10.42 4.78 15.62
CA ASP A 62 11.43 3.78 15.89
C ASP A 62 11.42 2.72 14.78
N PRO A 63 12.55 2.49 14.09
CA PRO A 63 12.59 1.48 13.03
C PRO A 63 12.14 0.10 13.46
N ALA A 64 12.38 -0.28 14.72
CA ALA A 64 11.96 -1.59 15.22
C ALA A 64 10.44 -1.75 15.30
N GLN A 65 9.70 -0.64 15.33
CA GLN A 65 8.25 -0.66 15.46
C GLN A 65 7.52 -0.35 14.15
N ARG A 66 8.24 -0.10 13.07
CA ARG A 66 7.62 0.31 11.81
C ARG A 66 6.60 -0.70 11.29
N TYR A 67 6.99 -1.96 11.26
CA TYR A 67 6.13 -3.01 10.73
C TYR A 67 4.92 -3.24 11.64
N GLU A 68 5.14 -3.21 12.95
CA GLU A 68 4.06 -3.36 13.91
C GLU A 68 3.02 -2.25 13.75
N ARG A 69 3.48 -1.01 13.59
CA ARG A 69 2.57 0.11 13.34
C ARG A 69 1.82 -0.05 12.03
N LEU A 70 2.51 -0.48 10.98
CA LEU A 70 1.88 -0.74 9.69
C LEU A 70 0.75 -1.77 9.83
N GLY A 71 0.96 -2.82 10.62
CA GLY A 71 -0.06 -3.84 10.82
C GLY A 71 -1.27 -3.36 11.61
N MET A 72 -1.10 -2.38 12.49
CA MET A 72 -2.18 -1.88 13.32
C MET A 72 -2.97 -0.73 12.69
N GLN A 73 -2.33 0.03 11.81
CA GLN A 73 -2.97 1.19 11.19
C GLN A 73 -4.26 0.86 10.44
N PRO A 74 -4.35 -0.25 9.70
CA PRO A 74 -5.61 -0.58 9.03
C PRO A 74 -6.80 -0.70 9.96
N LEU A 75 -6.59 -1.14 11.19
CA LEU A 75 -7.66 -1.26 12.17
C LEU A 75 -8.21 0.11 12.57
N VAL A 76 -7.33 1.10 12.69
CA VAL A 76 -7.73 2.47 13.00
C VAL A 76 -8.52 3.06 11.84
N PHE A 77 -8.05 2.88 10.62
CA PHE A 77 -8.73 3.41 9.44
C PHE A 77 -10.07 2.72 9.20
N ALA A 78 -10.15 1.41 9.44
CA ALA A 78 -11.41 0.68 9.35
C ALA A 78 -12.42 1.20 10.38
N ARG A 79 -11.96 1.44 11.60
CA ARG A 79 -12.82 2.01 12.65
C ARG A 79 -13.33 3.40 12.25
N LEU A 80 -12.45 4.24 11.71
CA LEU A 80 -12.84 5.56 11.24
C LEU A 80 -13.85 5.46 10.10
N ALA A 81 -13.59 4.58 9.14
CA ALA A 81 -14.49 4.38 8.00
C ALA A 81 -15.88 3.93 8.47
N GLY A 82 -15.92 2.98 9.41
CA GLY A 82 -17.19 2.53 9.98
C GLY A 82 -17.93 3.63 10.72
N PHE A 83 -17.20 4.44 11.48
CA PHE A 83 -17.79 5.57 12.19
C PHE A 83 -18.42 6.56 11.23
N LEU A 84 -17.72 6.92 10.17
CA LEU A 84 -18.26 7.84 9.15
C LEU A 84 -19.47 7.22 8.44
N ALA A 85 -19.35 5.96 8.04
CA ALA A 85 -20.43 5.26 7.35
C ALA A 85 -21.71 5.16 8.19
N GLY A 86 -21.55 5.07 9.52
CA GLY A 86 -22.68 5.00 10.45
C GLY A 86 -23.56 6.24 10.43
N HIS A 87 -23.08 7.34 9.86
CA HIS A 87 -23.84 8.58 9.75
C HIS A 87 -24.58 8.72 8.42
N LEU A 88 -24.40 7.75 7.52
CA LEU A 88 -25.07 7.77 6.22
C LEU A 88 -26.39 6.98 6.29
N THR A 89 -27.25 7.20 5.31
CA THR A 89 -28.56 6.53 5.29
C THR A 89 -28.39 5.06 4.91
N LEU A 90 -29.25 4.21 5.45
CA LEU A 90 -29.21 2.77 5.16
C LEU A 90 -29.47 2.48 3.68
N SER A 91 -30.26 3.33 3.01
CA SER A 91 -30.56 3.13 1.60
C SER A 91 -29.32 3.20 0.72
N GLU A 92 -28.25 3.83 1.19
CA GLU A 92 -27.00 3.93 0.43
C GLU A 92 -26.09 2.73 0.66
N ASP A 93 -26.47 1.83 1.56
CA ASP A 93 -25.70 0.63 1.90
C ASP A 93 -24.23 0.98 2.21
N PRO A 94 -24.02 1.89 3.19
CA PRO A 94 -22.67 2.44 3.40
C PRO A 94 -21.64 1.43 3.86
N LEU A 95 -22.03 0.46 4.67
CA LEU A 95 -21.08 -0.53 5.16
C LEU A 95 -20.57 -1.40 4.03
N ARG A 96 -21.45 -1.81 3.11
CA ARG A 96 -21.06 -2.60 1.95
C ARG A 96 -20.08 -1.83 1.08
N LYS A 97 -20.32 -0.53 0.86
CA LYS A 97 -19.42 0.32 0.07
C LYS A 97 -18.04 0.42 0.71
N VAL A 98 -17.99 0.52 2.04
CA VAL A 98 -16.71 0.55 2.76
C VAL A 98 -15.96 -0.76 2.59
N ILE A 99 -16.66 -1.89 2.70
CA ILE A 99 -16.04 -3.20 2.54
C ILE A 99 -15.50 -3.36 1.11
N GLU A 100 -16.27 -2.95 0.11
CA GLU A 100 -15.82 -2.99 -1.28
C GLU A 100 -14.58 -2.12 -1.51
N ALA A 101 -14.55 -0.93 -0.90
CA ALA A 101 -13.39 -0.03 -1.01
C ALA A 101 -12.14 -0.65 -0.35
N MET A 102 -12.32 -1.33 0.78
CA MET A 102 -11.20 -2.02 1.42
C MET A 102 -10.65 -3.15 0.55
N MET A 103 -11.53 -3.89 -0.09
CA MET A 103 -11.13 -4.96 -1.01
C MET A 103 -10.40 -4.39 -2.23
N MET A 104 -10.83 -3.24 -2.74
CA MET A 104 -10.12 -2.57 -3.83
C MET A 104 -8.71 -2.17 -3.42
N GLY A 105 -8.56 -1.57 -2.24
CA GLY A 105 -7.24 -1.17 -1.74
C GLY A 105 -6.32 -2.37 -1.56
N TYR A 106 -6.83 -3.45 -1.03
CA TYR A 106 -6.06 -4.68 -0.87
C TYR A 106 -5.61 -5.21 -2.25
N GLY A 107 -6.51 -5.21 -3.22
CA GLY A 107 -6.19 -5.64 -4.58
C GLY A 107 -5.18 -4.75 -5.27
N GLU A 108 -5.18 -3.45 -4.97
CA GLU A 108 -4.17 -2.53 -5.51
C GLU A 108 -2.77 -2.89 -5.01
N ALA A 109 -2.63 -3.24 -3.73
CA ALA A 109 -1.35 -3.66 -3.19
C ALA A 109 -0.85 -4.94 -3.85
N GLU A 110 -1.76 -5.90 -4.08
CA GLU A 110 -1.40 -7.12 -4.78
C GLU A 110 -0.99 -6.85 -6.24
N ALA A 111 -1.69 -5.95 -6.91
CA ALA A 111 -1.39 -5.60 -8.29
C ALA A 111 -0.01 -4.91 -8.40
N LEU A 112 0.31 -4.03 -7.46
CA LEU A 112 1.62 -3.38 -7.44
C LEU A 112 2.74 -4.39 -7.20
N ASP A 113 2.53 -5.34 -6.29
CA ASP A 113 3.51 -6.38 -6.02
C ASP A 113 3.73 -7.26 -7.25
N HIS A 114 2.65 -7.64 -7.93
CA HIS A 114 2.72 -8.45 -9.15
C HIS A 114 3.45 -7.70 -10.27
N ALA A 115 3.16 -6.44 -10.46
CA ALA A 115 3.81 -5.61 -11.46
C ALA A 115 5.32 -5.50 -11.21
N GLN A 116 5.72 -5.36 -9.96
CA GLN A 116 7.13 -5.29 -9.61
C GLN A 116 7.85 -6.61 -9.89
N ARG A 117 7.20 -7.73 -9.60
CA ARG A 117 7.78 -9.04 -9.90
C ARG A 117 7.91 -9.27 -11.40
N GLN A 118 6.90 -8.88 -12.18
CA GLN A 118 6.97 -9.02 -13.63
C GLN A 118 8.06 -8.14 -14.24
N GLY A 119 8.30 -6.99 -13.68
CA GLY A 119 9.39 -6.13 -14.11
C GLY A 119 10.74 -6.82 -13.99
N HIS A 120 10.94 -7.56 -12.91
CA HIS A 120 12.17 -8.33 -12.74
C HIS A 120 12.27 -9.50 -13.72
N ASP A 121 11.17 -10.18 -13.96
CA ASP A 121 11.16 -11.29 -14.89
C ASP A 121 11.44 -10.84 -16.33
N HIS A 122 10.96 -9.67 -16.70
CA HIS A 122 11.24 -9.16 -18.01
C HIS A 122 12.72 -8.88 -18.25
N HIS A 123 13.46 -8.49 -17.25
CA HIS A 123 14.88 -8.31 -17.41
C HIS A 123 15.61 -9.63 -17.65
N HIS A 124 15.15 -10.70 -17.05
CA HIS A 124 15.78 -11.98 -17.26
C HIS A 124 15.45 -12.57 -18.63
N HIS A 125 14.25 -12.36 -19.10
CA HIS A 125 13.88 -12.93 -20.38
C HIS A 125 14.51 -12.22 -21.58
N GLY A 126 14.98 -11.04 -21.42
CA GLY A 126 15.59 -10.30 -22.50
C GLY A 126 16.89 -10.91 -23.01
N ASP A 127 17.57 -11.68 -22.17
CA ASP A 127 18.84 -12.22 -22.57
C ASP A 127 18.76 -13.58 -23.15
N VAL A 128 17.66 -14.29 -23.07
CA VAL A 128 17.62 -15.66 -23.46
C VAL A 128 17.34 -15.92 -24.91
N PRO A 129 16.49 -15.23 -25.57
CA PRO A 129 16.02 -15.70 -26.83
C PRO A 129 16.90 -15.46 -27.97
N ALA A 130 17.98 -14.82 -27.78
CA ALA A 130 18.71 -14.38 -28.93
C ALA A 130 19.33 -15.45 -29.70
N HIS A 131 19.47 -16.67 -29.25
CA HIS A 131 20.17 -17.55 -30.01
C HIS A 131 19.43 -18.68 -30.38
N ASP A 132 18.22 -18.70 -30.23
CA ASP A 132 17.70 -19.86 -30.53
C ASP A 132 17.32 -20.04 -31.83
N HIS A 133 17.50 -19.24 -32.65
CA HIS A 133 16.91 -19.41 -33.77
C HIS A 133 17.64 -19.67 -34.80
N HIS A 134 18.46 -20.07 -34.78
CA HIS A 134 19.15 -20.19 -35.77
C HIS A 134 19.16 -21.39 -36.28
N HIS A 135 18.53 -21.92 -36.47
CA HIS A 135 18.61 -23.03 -37.10
C HIS A 135 17.73 -23.30 -37.66
#